data_919157eb70d60cbcd2d5c3f110402e58
#
_entry.id   919157eb70d60cbcd2d5c3f110402e58
#
_cell.length_a   1.000
_cell.length_b   1.000
_cell.length_c   1.000
_cell.angle_alpha   90.00
_cell.angle_beta   90.00
_cell.angle_gamma   90.00
#
_symmetry.space_group_name_H-M   'P 1'
#
loop_
_entity.id
_entity.type
_entity.pdbx_description
1 polymer ?
#
loop_
_entity_poly.entity_id
_entity_poly.type
_entity_poly.pdbx_seq_one_letter_code
_entity_poly.pdbx_strand_id
1 'polypeptide(L)'
;MSDEEVLLEVTNGHLNTGLRGVPVGTCRTSFVTPNEGVHYCGYPIKELTNFSPEDIVYLLFNKELPNPQQSAEIRADLSKRGEIPGDLVAVFRTLPKHGHPMDWLSVAIHTIGMWETT
;
A
#
# COMPACT_ATOMS: atom_id res chain seq x y z
N MET A 1 29.13 -8.90 -21.92
CA MET A 1 29.08 -9.58 -20.61
C MET A 1 28.89 -8.44 -19.64
N SER A 2 27.68 -8.29 -19.06
CA SER A 2 27.46 -7.30 -18.01
C SER A 2 28.15 -7.83 -16.76
N ASP A 3 29.10 -7.05 -16.23
CA ASP A 3 29.66 -7.31 -14.91
C ASP A 3 28.50 -7.17 -13.90
N GLU A 4 27.92 -8.29 -13.48
CA GLU A 4 26.94 -8.33 -12.41
C GLU A 4 27.73 -8.09 -11.12
N GLU A 5 27.54 -6.91 -10.52
CA GLU A 5 28.12 -6.59 -9.23
C GLU A 5 27.49 -7.47 -8.15
N VAL A 6 28.31 -8.18 -7.38
CA VAL A 6 27.85 -9.00 -6.25
C VAL A 6 27.46 -8.09 -5.11
N LEU A 7 26.17 -8.03 -4.77
CA LEU A 7 25.67 -7.20 -3.67
C LEU A 7 25.81 -7.85 -2.29
N LEU A 8 25.79 -9.18 -2.22
CA LEU A 8 25.87 -9.91 -0.97
C LEU A 8 26.36 -11.35 -1.21
N GLU A 9 27.29 -11.81 -0.38
CA GLU A 9 27.66 -13.21 -0.29
C GLU A 9 26.88 -13.88 0.87
N VAL A 10 26.16 -14.96 0.58
CA VAL A 10 25.40 -15.71 1.58
C VAL A 10 26.35 -16.63 2.34
N THR A 11 26.44 -16.46 3.64
CA THR A 11 27.23 -17.29 4.55
C THR A 11 26.35 -18.02 5.55
N ASN A 12 26.92 -19.00 6.28
CA ASN A 12 26.19 -19.71 7.33
C ASN A 12 25.64 -18.80 8.45
N GLY A 13 26.24 -17.61 8.66
CA GLY A 13 25.73 -16.61 9.59
C GLY A 13 24.32 -16.12 9.23
N HIS A 14 23.97 -16.07 7.95
CA HIS A 14 22.66 -15.62 7.49
C HIS A 14 21.52 -16.58 7.86
N LEU A 15 21.81 -17.85 8.14
CA LEU A 15 20.79 -18.82 8.55
C LEU A 15 20.05 -18.42 9.84
N ASN A 16 20.71 -17.65 10.71
CA ASN A 16 20.18 -17.23 12.01
C ASN A 16 19.73 -15.76 12.04
N THR A 17 19.94 -14.98 10.97
CA THR A 17 19.60 -13.54 10.92
C THR A 17 18.31 -13.24 10.16
N GLY A 18 17.73 -14.22 9.51
CA GLY A 18 16.62 -14.04 8.59
C GLY A 18 17.05 -13.12 7.41
N LEU A 19 16.15 -12.23 6.97
CA LEU A 19 16.43 -11.29 5.87
C LEU A 19 17.08 -9.98 6.32
N ARG A 20 17.51 -9.86 7.57
CA ARG A 20 18.13 -8.62 8.06
C ARG A 20 19.48 -8.39 7.34
N GLY A 21 19.58 -7.21 6.68
CA GLY A 21 20.77 -6.85 5.90
C GLY A 21 20.88 -7.50 4.53
N VAL A 22 19.89 -8.31 4.14
CA VAL A 22 19.83 -8.91 2.80
C VAL A 22 19.08 -7.98 1.86
N PRO A 23 19.71 -7.49 0.76
CA PRO A 23 19.03 -6.68 -0.23
C PRO A 23 18.06 -7.57 -1.03
N VAL A 24 16.77 -7.26 -0.98
CA VAL A 24 15.71 -8.03 -1.67
C VAL A 24 15.11 -7.28 -2.86
N GLY A 25 15.46 -6.01 -3.02
CA GLY A 25 14.97 -5.17 -4.10
C GLY A 25 15.21 -3.69 -3.84
N THR A 26 14.79 -2.87 -4.79
CA THR A 26 14.84 -1.41 -4.70
C THR A 26 13.45 -0.85 -4.43
N CYS A 27 13.34 0.11 -3.50
CA CYS A 27 12.13 0.87 -3.28
C CYS A 27 12.31 2.27 -3.88
N ARG A 28 11.38 2.68 -4.75
CA ARG A 28 11.39 4.00 -5.41
C ARG A 28 10.33 4.94 -4.86
N THR A 29 9.48 4.45 -3.98
CA THR A 29 8.34 5.20 -3.44
C THR A 29 8.62 5.78 -2.07
N SER A 30 9.53 5.18 -1.30
CA SER A 30 9.85 5.67 0.04
C SER A 30 11.27 5.33 0.46
N PHE A 31 11.82 6.14 1.34
CA PHE A 31 13.03 5.84 2.09
C PHE A 31 12.94 6.44 3.49
N VAL A 32 13.75 5.88 4.39
CA VAL A 32 13.80 6.32 5.78
C VAL A 32 15.26 6.49 6.17
N THR A 33 15.59 7.65 6.70
CA THR A 33 16.91 7.91 7.28
C THR A 33 16.79 8.23 8.76
N PRO A 34 17.82 7.92 9.59
CA PRO A 34 17.80 8.21 11.01
C PRO A 34 17.64 9.70 11.34
N ASN A 35 18.16 10.58 10.49
CA ASN A 35 18.22 12.01 10.75
C ASN A 35 17.08 12.79 10.09
N GLU A 36 16.67 12.41 8.89
CA GLU A 36 15.67 13.14 8.09
C GLU A 36 14.27 12.52 8.20
N GLY A 37 14.18 11.27 8.68
CA GLY A 37 12.93 10.55 8.83
C GLY A 37 12.42 9.94 7.53
N VAL A 38 11.08 9.89 7.40
CA VAL A 38 10.40 9.24 6.28
C VAL A 38 10.20 10.21 5.13
N HIS A 39 10.47 9.74 3.91
CA HIS A 39 10.21 10.45 2.67
C HIS A 39 9.36 9.59 1.74
N TYR A 40 8.39 10.19 1.07
CA TYR A 40 7.63 9.57 -0.01
C TYR A 40 7.93 10.26 -1.33
N CYS A 41 8.44 9.51 -2.31
CA CYS A 41 8.83 10.02 -3.63
C CYS A 41 9.72 11.28 -3.59
N GLY A 42 10.58 11.38 -2.54
CA GLY A 42 11.46 12.54 -2.32
C GLY A 42 10.90 13.64 -1.43
N TYR A 43 9.60 13.63 -1.11
CA TYR A 43 8.98 14.60 -0.22
C TYR A 43 9.08 14.17 1.24
N PRO A 44 9.60 15.02 2.16
CA PRO A 44 9.56 14.73 3.60
C PRO A 44 8.12 14.56 4.08
N ILE A 45 7.86 13.55 4.93
CA ILE A 45 6.50 13.27 5.40
C ILE A 45 5.84 14.47 6.10
N LYS A 46 6.64 15.34 6.70
CA LYS A 46 6.17 16.56 7.37
C LYS A 46 5.49 17.54 6.40
N GLU A 47 5.97 17.61 5.16
CA GLU A 47 5.40 18.45 4.12
C GLU A 47 4.09 17.87 3.58
N LEU A 48 3.93 16.55 3.69
CA LEU A 48 2.78 15.82 3.18
C LEU A 48 1.58 15.83 4.15
N THR A 49 1.74 16.30 5.37
CA THR A 49 0.67 16.33 6.39
C THR A 49 -0.53 17.20 6.03
N ASN A 50 -0.36 18.14 5.10
CA ASN A 50 -1.43 19.02 4.62
C ASN A 50 -2.20 18.46 3.41
N PHE A 51 -1.75 17.33 2.87
CA PHE A 51 -2.40 16.65 1.74
C PHE A 51 -3.38 15.58 2.24
N SER A 52 -4.40 15.28 1.45
CA SER A 52 -5.34 14.21 1.79
C SER A 52 -4.71 12.83 1.57
N PRO A 53 -5.24 11.76 2.20
CA PRO A 53 -4.78 10.40 1.94
C PRO A 53 -4.82 10.02 0.46
N GLU A 54 -5.84 10.49 -0.28
CA GLU A 54 -6.00 10.23 -1.71
C GLU A 54 -4.89 10.89 -2.54
N ASP A 55 -4.45 12.08 -2.13
CA ASP A 55 -3.33 12.78 -2.76
C ASP A 55 -2.01 12.01 -2.54
N ILE A 56 -1.85 11.39 -1.37
CA ILE A 56 -0.69 10.53 -1.08
C ILE A 56 -0.75 9.24 -1.90
N VAL A 57 -1.93 8.65 -2.08
CA VAL A 57 -2.11 7.51 -3.01
C VAL A 57 -1.69 7.92 -4.42
N TYR A 58 -2.14 9.08 -4.91
CA TYR A 58 -1.74 9.62 -6.20
C TYR A 58 -0.22 9.76 -6.31
N LEU A 59 0.41 10.39 -5.31
CA LEU A 59 1.88 10.58 -5.24
C LEU A 59 2.64 9.25 -5.35
N LEU A 60 2.23 8.22 -4.62
CA LEU A 60 2.92 6.93 -4.61
C LEU A 60 2.84 6.21 -5.96
N PHE A 61 1.74 6.37 -6.70
CA PHE A 61 1.58 5.80 -8.03
C PHE A 61 2.28 6.62 -9.12
N ASN A 62 2.11 7.95 -9.11
CA ASN A 62 2.59 8.84 -10.16
C ASN A 62 3.97 9.45 -9.87
N LYS A 63 4.45 9.38 -8.60
CA LYS A 63 5.73 9.92 -8.09
C LYS A 63 5.80 11.45 -8.11
N GLU A 64 4.68 12.11 -8.27
CA GLU A 64 4.50 13.55 -8.20
C GLU A 64 3.20 13.89 -7.48
N LEU A 65 3.14 15.05 -6.84
CA LEU A 65 1.94 15.52 -6.16
C LEU A 65 0.86 15.88 -7.19
N PRO A 66 -0.42 15.57 -6.91
CA PRO A 66 -1.51 15.94 -7.80
C PRO A 66 -1.73 17.44 -7.83
N ASN A 67 -2.09 17.96 -8.99
CA ASN A 67 -2.69 19.29 -9.08
C ASN A 67 -4.15 19.23 -8.56
N PRO A 68 -4.82 20.40 -8.37
CA PRO A 68 -6.19 20.42 -7.81
C PRO A 68 -7.21 19.61 -8.61
N GLN A 69 -7.09 19.55 -9.93
CA GLN A 69 -7.96 18.76 -10.77
C GLN A 69 -7.72 17.26 -10.58
N GLN A 70 -6.47 16.81 -10.60
CA GLN A 70 -6.09 15.42 -10.38
C GLN A 70 -6.47 14.94 -8.96
N SER A 71 -6.34 15.82 -7.95
CA SER A 71 -6.79 15.54 -6.59
C SER A 71 -8.32 15.31 -6.53
N ALA A 72 -9.09 16.12 -7.24
CA ALA A 72 -10.54 15.93 -7.33
C ALA A 72 -10.92 14.65 -8.08
N GLU A 73 -10.24 14.35 -9.18
CA GLU A 73 -10.46 13.15 -10.00
C GLU A 73 -10.19 11.87 -9.23
N ILE A 74 -9.04 11.76 -8.53
CA ILE A 74 -8.73 10.55 -7.75
C ILE A 74 -9.71 10.35 -6.59
N ARG A 75 -10.14 11.43 -5.91
CA ARG A 75 -11.17 11.33 -4.88
C ARG A 75 -12.49 10.82 -5.42
N ALA A 76 -12.93 11.36 -6.56
CA ALA A 76 -14.17 10.93 -7.20
C ALA A 76 -14.10 9.46 -7.62
N ASP A 77 -12.97 9.03 -8.22
CA ASP A 77 -12.77 7.63 -8.63
C ASP A 77 -12.76 6.69 -7.44
N LEU A 78 -12.00 6.98 -6.38
CA LEU A 78 -11.96 6.15 -5.18
C LEU A 78 -13.32 6.08 -4.47
N SER A 79 -14.03 7.22 -4.38
CA SER A 79 -15.38 7.25 -3.80
C SER A 79 -16.35 6.37 -4.59
N LYS A 80 -16.34 6.50 -5.92
CA LYS A 80 -17.20 5.69 -6.80
C LYS A 80 -16.88 4.20 -6.70
N ARG A 81 -15.61 3.82 -6.67
CA ARG A 81 -15.18 2.41 -6.52
C ARG A 81 -15.41 1.87 -5.13
N GLY A 82 -15.53 2.73 -4.12
CA GLY A 82 -15.81 2.34 -2.75
C GLY A 82 -17.28 2.02 -2.47
N GLU A 83 -18.18 2.20 -3.44
CA GLU A 83 -19.59 1.85 -3.31
C GLU A 83 -19.76 0.32 -3.27
N ILE A 84 -20.34 -0.16 -2.17
CA ILE A 84 -20.63 -1.59 -2.00
C ILE A 84 -22.07 -1.88 -2.42
N PRO A 85 -22.32 -2.78 -3.39
CA PRO A 85 -23.66 -3.16 -3.79
C PRO A 85 -24.51 -3.65 -2.61
N GLY A 86 -25.81 -3.31 -2.61
CA GLY A 86 -26.73 -3.66 -1.54
C GLY A 86 -26.80 -5.17 -1.26
N ASP A 87 -26.70 -5.98 -2.31
CA ASP A 87 -26.70 -7.45 -2.20
C ASP A 87 -25.48 -7.96 -1.42
N LEU A 88 -24.30 -7.36 -1.63
CA LEU A 88 -23.11 -7.67 -0.84
C LEU A 88 -23.26 -7.26 0.63
N VAL A 89 -23.87 -6.10 0.89
CA VAL A 89 -24.18 -5.67 2.25
C VAL A 89 -25.10 -6.68 2.94
N ALA A 90 -26.06 -7.24 2.22
CA ALA A 90 -26.93 -8.29 2.74
C ALA A 90 -26.15 -9.55 3.11
N VAL A 91 -25.21 -9.99 2.25
CA VAL A 91 -24.31 -11.12 2.54
C VAL A 91 -23.48 -10.85 3.80
N PHE A 92 -22.87 -9.66 3.92
CA PHE A 92 -22.05 -9.32 5.09
C PHE A 92 -22.84 -9.32 6.40
N ARG A 93 -24.11 -8.98 6.37
CA ARG A 93 -24.98 -9.05 7.56
C ARG A 93 -25.25 -10.48 8.05
N THR A 94 -25.06 -11.48 7.20
CA THR A 94 -25.23 -12.90 7.57
C THR A 94 -23.96 -13.50 8.18
N LEU A 95 -22.81 -12.84 8.05
CA LEU A 95 -21.57 -13.32 8.63
C LEU A 95 -21.65 -13.41 10.15
N PRO A 96 -21.01 -14.42 10.78
CA PRO A 96 -20.96 -14.55 12.22
C PRO A 96 -20.38 -13.30 12.87
N LYS A 97 -21.07 -12.79 13.90
CA LYS A 97 -20.63 -11.59 14.64
C LYS A 97 -19.66 -11.89 15.78
N HIS A 98 -19.35 -13.17 15.96
CA HIS A 98 -18.43 -13.66 16.98
C HIS A 98 -17.11 -13.99 16.30
N GLY A 99 -16.05 -13.40 16.72
CA GLY A 99 -14.72 -13.63 16.15
C GLY A 99 -13.92 -12.34 16.08
N HIS A 100 -12.70 -12.46 15.59
CA HIS A 100 -11.82 -11.31 15.47
C HIS A 100 -12.28 -10.42 14.30
N PRO A 101 -12.39 -9.08 14.48
CA PRO A 101 -12.82 -8.17 13.42
C PRO A 101 -12.00 -8.28 12.12
N MET A 102 -10.71 -8.63 12.21
CA MET A 102 -9.84 -8.83 11.04
C MET A 102 -10.22 -10.06 10.21
N ASP A 103 -10.72 -11.12 10.83
CA ASP A 103 -11.22 -12.30 10.10
C ASP A 103 -12.45 -11.93 9.30
N TRP A 104 -13.35 -11.17 9.93
CA TRP A 104 -14.54 -10.64 9.27
C TRP A 104 -14.19 -9.71 8.10
N LEU A 105 -13.23 -8.79 8.29
CA LEU A 105 -12.73 -7.90 7.24
C LEU A 105 -12.12 -8.68 6.07
N SER A 106 -11.32 -9.71 6.37
CA SER A 106 -10.69 -10.56 5.35
C SER A 106 -11.74 -11.27 4.48
N VAL A 107 -12.76 -11.86 5.12
CA VAL A 107 -13.87 -12.50 4.39
C VAL A 107 -14.61 -11.48 3.53
N ALA A 108 -14.90 -10.28 4.05
CA ALA A 108 -15.58 -9.24 3.30
C ALA A 108 -14.79 -8.81 2.05
N ILE A 109 -13.48 -8.57 2.19
CA ILE A 109 -12.60 -8.19 1.06
C ILE A 109 -12.57 -9.30 0.00
N HIS A 110 -12.41 -10.56 0.39
CA HIS A 110 -12.44 -11.68 -0.55
C HIS A 110 -13.78 -11.80 -1.28
N THR A 111 -14.89 -11.57 -0.57
CA THR A 111 -16.24 -11.60 -1.15
C THR A 111 -16.41 -10.48 -2.18
N ILE A 112 -15.95 -9.28 -1.89
CA ILE A 112 -15.95 -8.16 -2.85
C ILE A 112 -15.13 -8.54 -4.10
N GLY A 113 -13.92 -9.08 -3.92
CA GLY A 113 -13.08 -9.50 -5.04
C GLY A 113 -13.74 -10.56 -5.94
N MET A 114 -14.47 -11.52 -5.37
CA MET A 114 -15.24 -12.50 -6.15
C MET A 114 -16.40 -11.86 -6.92
N TRP A 115 -17.02 -10.84 -6.35
CA TRP A 115 -18.11 -10.11 -7.00
C TRP A 115 -17.64 -9.27 -8.19
N GLU A 116 -16.48 -8.63 -8.10
CA GLU A 116 -15.93 -7.79 -9.16
C GLU A 116 -15.40 -8.58 -10.37
N THR A 117 -15.09 -9.86 -10.18
CA THR A 117 -14.58 -10.73 -11.26
C THR A 117 -15.68 -11.40 -12.08
N THR A 118 -16.95 -11.13 -11.81
CA THR A 118 -18.11 -11.68 -12.53
C THR A 118 -18.64 -10.69 -13.53
#